data_dd4a6a142cad16042dd0887b7eae1601
#
_entry.id   dd4a6a142cad16042dd0887b7eae1601
#
_cell.length_a   1.000
_cell.length_b   1.000
_cell.length_c   1.000
_cell.angle_alpha   90.00
_cell.angle_beta   90.00
_cell.angle_gamma   90.00
#
_symmetry.space_group_name_H-M   'P 1'
#
loop_
_entity.id
_entity.type
_entity.pdbx_description
1 polymer ?
#
loop_
_entity_poly.entity_id
_entity_poly.type
_entity_poly.pdbx_seq_one_letter_code
_entity_poly.pdbx_strand_id
1 'polypeptide(L)'
;MNFESNKIQIITLDQRPTYQYMIDYCNQNFNDICILGNSDIIFDDSLSLITKQHLKNMVYGISRRELQDDYSIKERPYQHLHTSQDAWIFLPKLILNTSANFTLGTKACDLRISSIIKESGYDIKNPYGKIILKHFHLTEYRTYNHHVVVPGSHHTLPPVNEL
;
A
#
# COMPACT_ATOMS: atom_id res chain seq x y z
N MET A 1 -21.22 -14.61 -12.04
CA MET A 1 -20.96 -13.38 -12.79
C MET A 1 -19.56 -13.54 -13.40
N ASN A 2 -19.48 -13.82 -14.72
CA ASN A 2 -18.20 -13.95 -15.41
C ASN A 2 -17.71 -12.56 -15.77
N PHE A 3 -16.70 -12.05 -15.07
CA PHE A 3 -15.99 -10.85 -15.47
C PHE A 3 -14.91 -11.24 -16.49
N GLU A 4 -15.26 -11.39 -17.76
CA GLU A 4 -14.28 -11.39 -18.84
C GLU A 4 -13.84 -9.94 -19.13
N SER A 5 -12.90 -9.46 -18.36
CA SER A 5 -12.22 -8.20 -18.64
C SER A 5 -10.76 -8.52 -18.88
N ASN A 6 -10.22 -8.17 -20.05
CA ASN A 6 -8.77 -8.24 -20.36
C ASN A 6 -7.91 -7.43 -19.37
N LYS A 7 -8.56 -6.71 -18.43
CA LYS A 7 -7.94 -5.88 -17.40
C LYS A 7 -7.76 -6.59 -16.05
N ILE A 8 -8.36 -7.79 -15.88
CA ILE A 8 -8.29 -8.53 -14.62
C ILE A 8 -7.55 -9.83 -14.86
N GLN A 9 -6.48 -10.04 -14.12
CA GLN A 9 -5.76 -11.31 -14.05
C GLN A 9 -5.88 -11.85 -12.62
N ILE A 10 -6.31 -13.10 -12.48
CA ILE A 10 -6.39 -13.79 -11.20
C ILE A 10 -5.21 -14.75 -11.09
N ILE A 11 -4.43 -14.62 -10.01
CA ILE A 11 -3.32 -15.50 -9.68
C ILE A 11 -3.67 -16.21 -8.37
N THR A 12 -3.76 -17.53 -8.42
CA THR A 12 -3.99 -18.36 -7.24
C THR A 12 -2.67 -18.69 -6.58
N LEU A 13 -2.58 -18.50 -5.28
CA LEU A 13 -1.40 -18.79 -4.46
C LEU A 13 -1.81 -19.69 -3.30
N ASP A 14 -0.91 -20.61 -2.91
CA ASP A 14 -1.12 -21.50 -1.77
C ASP A 14 -0.94 -20.78 -0.41
N GLN A 15 -0.28 -19.64 -0.42
CA GLN A 15 0.00 -18.83 0.77
C GLN A 15 -0.28 -17.35 0.49
N ARG A 16 -0.53 -16.58 1.56
CA ARG A 16 -0.66 -15.13 1.47
C ARG A 16 0.64 -14.54 0.89
N PRO A 17 0.57 -13.69 -0.15
CA PRO A 17 1.76 -13.10 -0.74
C PRO A 17 2.51 -12.18 0.24
N THR A 18 3.84 -12.21 0.16
CA THR A 18 4.69 -11.26 0.88
C THR A 18 4.87 -9.98 0.07
N TYR A 19 5.31 -8.90 0.72
CA TYR A 19 5.70 -7.66 0.02
C TYR A 19 6.78 -7.95 -1.02
N GLN A 20 7.77 -8.78 -0.69
CA GLN A 20 8.82 -9.17 -1.64
C GLN A 20 8.22 -9.81 -2.90
N TYR A 21 7.37 -10.83 -2.73
CA TYR A 21 6.73 -11.50 -3.86
C TYR A 21 5.96 -10.52 -4.77
N MET A 22 5.16 -9.62 -4.19
CA MET A 22 4.35 -8.68 -4.95
C MET A 22 5.20 -7.64 -5.68
N ILE A 23 6.26 -7.13 -5.05
CA ILE A 23 7.20 -6.18 -5.67
C ILE A 23 7.96 -6.85 -6.80
N ASP A 24 8.45 -8.07 -6.60
CA ASP A 24 9.16 -8.84 -7.63
C ASP A 24 8.25 -9.15 -8.82
N TYR A 25 7.00 -9.51 -8.55
CA TYR A 25 6.00 -9.70 -9.59
C TYR A 25 5.77 -8.42 -10.42
N CYS A 26 5.62 -7.27 -9.77
CA CYS A 26 5.50 -5.98 -10.45
C CYS A 26 6.76 -5.67 -11.28
N ASN A 27 7.94 -5.88 -10.72
CA ASN A 27 9.22 -5.61 -11.38
C ASN A 27 9.44 -6.46 -12.64
N GLN A 28 8.92 -7.70 -12.65
CA GLN A 28 9.08 -8.65 -13.76
C GLN A 28 8.04 -8.44 -14.87
N ASN A 29 6.84 -8.03 -14.53
CA ASN A 29 5.70 -8.07 -15.45
C ASN A 29 5.24 -6.71 -15.96
N PHE A 30 5.64 -5.59 -15.33
CA PHE A 30 5.16 -4.27 -15.69
C PHE A 30 6.28 -3.26 -15.92
N ASN A 31 5.98 -2.22 -16.71
CA ASN A 31 6.86 -1.08 -16.99
C ASN A 31 6.14 0.27 -16.74
N ASP A 32 5.01 0.21 -16.04
CA ASP A 32 4.20 1.39 -15.72
C ASP A 32 3.97 1.48 -14.21
N ILE A 33 3.29 2.51 -13.75
CA ILE A 33 2.97 2.72 -12.34
C ILE A 33 2.29 1.47 -11.77
N CYS A 34 2.84 0.93 -10.70
CA CYS A 34 2.27 -0.19 -9.95
C CYS A 34 1.67 0.29 -8.64
N ILE A 35 0.57 -0.34 -8.25
CA ILE A 35 -0.10 -0.11 -6.97
C ILE A 35 -0.26 -1.47 -6.28
N LEU A 36 0.32 -1.60 -5.10
CA LEU A 36 0.02 -2.68 -4.16
C LEU A 36 -0.99 -2.15 -3.15
N GLY A 37 -2.12 -2.80 -3.00
CA GLY A 37 -3.16 -2.36 -2.08
C GLY A 37 -3.85 -3.52 -1.39
N ASN A 38 -4.48 -3.24 -0.25
CA ASN A 38 -5.38 -4.16 0.40
C ASN A 38 -6.64 -4.36 -0.48
N SER A 39 -7.27 -5.52 -0.39
CA SER A 39 -8.43 -5.89 -1.22
C SER A 39 -9.73 -5.13 -0.89
N ASP A 40 -9.75 -4.42 0.23
CA ASP A 40 -10.85 -3.63 0.76
C ASP A 40 -10.67 -2.12 0.56
N ILE A 41 -9.78 -1.73 -0.36
CA ILE A 41 -9.51 -0.34 -0.71
C ILE A 41 -10.18 0.03 -2.03
N ILE A 42 -10.89 1.15 -2.00
CA ILE A 42 -11.47 1.79 -3.18
C ILE A 42 -10.63 3.01 -3.53
N PHE A 43 -10.17 3.06 -4.77
CA PHE A 43 -9.47 4.21 -5.35
C PHE A 43 -10.47 5.13 -6.03
N ASP A 44 -10.14 6.42 -6.13
CA ASP A 44 -10.91 7.39 -6.89
C ASP A 44 -10.06 8.16 -7.91
N ASP A 45 -10.65 9.14 -8.55
CA ASP A 45 -10.02 9.91 -9.64
C ASP A 45 -8.76 10.67 -9.20
N SER A 46 -8.53 10.82 -7.89
CA SER A 46 -7.30 11.45 -7.37
C SER A 46 -6.02 10.70 -7.76
N LEU A 47 -6.11 9.39 -8.07
CA LEU A 47 -4.99 8.64 -8.63
C LEU A 47 -4.46 9.24 -9.93
N SER A 48 -5.30 9.89 -10.73
CA SER A 48 -4.90 10.55 -12.00
C SER A 48 -3.88 11.67 -11.80
N LEU A 49 -3.75 12.19 -10.58
CA LEU A 49 -2.74 13.20 -10.23
C LEU A 49 -1.32 12.62 -10.21
N ILE A 50 -1.16 11.30 -10.08
CA ILE A 50 0.15 10.65 -9.99
C ILE A 50 0.68 10.40 -11.40
N THR A 51 1.89 10.90 -11.65
CA THR A 51 2.62 10.68 -12.89
C THR A 51 3.93 9.92 -12.63
N LYS A 52 4.53 9.34 -13.68
CA LYS A 52 5.85 8.71 -13.58
C LYS A 52 6.93 9.66 -13.05
N GLN A 53 6.80 10.97 -13.34
CA GLN A 53 7.75 11.96 -12.84
C GLN A 53 7.71 12.11 -11.31
N HIS A 54 6.53 12.03 -10.71
CA HIS A 54 6.37 12.05 -9.25
C HIS A 54 7.02 10.83 -8.57
N LEU A 55 7.06 9.69 -9.26
CA LEU A 55 7.57 8.42 -8.72
C LEU A 55 9.03 8.13 -9.10
N LYS A 56 9.73 9.07 -9.71
CA LYS A 56 11.15 8.92 -9.98
C LYS A 56 11.92 8.93 -8.67
N ASN A 57 12.49 7.79 -8.28
CA ASN A 57 13.14 7.55 -6.98
C ASN A 57 12.23 7.77 -5.74
N MET A 58 10.91 7.71 -5.94
CA MET A 58 9.91 7.97 -4.90
C MET A 58 8.91 6.80 -4.82
N VAL A 59 8.50 6.46 -3.62
CA VAL A 59 7.39 5.55 -3.35
C VAL A 59 6.35 6.28 -2.51
N TYR A 60 5.08 6.14 -2.87
CA TYR A 60 3.99 6.66 -2.06
C TYR A 60 3.38 5.52 -1.23
N GLY A 61 3.38 5.69 0.10
CA GLY A 61 2.65 4.83 1.03
C GLY A 61 1.45 5.61 1.56
N ILE A 62 0.23 5.24 1.18
CA ILE A 62 -0.95 6.06 1.38
C ILE A 62 -1.86 5.46 2.42
N SER A 63 -2.23 6.26 3.43
CA SER A 63 -3.22 5.92 4.43
C SER A 63 -4.63 6.11 3.88
N ARG A 64 -5.55 5.30 4.38
CA ARG A 64 -6.96 5.33 3.97
C ARG A 64 -7.81 6.31 4.78
N ARG A 65 -8.97 6.62 4.24
CA ARG A 65 -10.15 7.15 4.92
C ARG A 65 -11.19 6.04 5.10
N GLU A 66 -12.03 6.15 6.12
CA GLU A 66 -13.09 5.16 6.34
C GLU A 66 -14.37 5.56 5.61
N LEU A 67 -14.86 4.68 4.74
CA LEU A 67 -16.16 4.84 4.09
C LEU A 67 -17.24 4.33 5.04
N GLN A 68 -18.24 5.18 5.33
CA GLN A 68 -19.35 4.85 6.20
C GLN A 68 -20.51 4.23 5.38
N ASP A 69 -21.48 3.63 6.06
CA ASP A 69 -22.64 2.99 5.41
C ASP A 69 -23.51 3.98 4.61
N ASP A 70 -23.51 5.25 5.01
CA ASP A 70 -24.18 6.34 4.29
C ASP A 70 -23.35 6.95 3.14
N TYR A 71 -22.24 6.29 2.78
CA TYR A 71 -21.25 6.72 1.79
C TYR A 71 -20.48 8.00 2.16
N SER A 72 -20.65 8.54 3.34
CA SER A 72 -19.81 9.62 3.83
C SER A 72 -18.39 9.12 4.12
N ILE A 73 -17.43 10.05 4.08
CA ILE A 73 -16.02 9.74 4.35
C ILE A 73 -15.67 10.27 5.74
N LYS A 74 -15.13 9.40 6.57
CA LYS A 74 -14.60 9.74 7.88
C LYS A 74 -13.08 9.72 7.88
N GLU A 75 -12.49 10.82 8.32
CA GLU A 75 -11.05 10.93 8.53
C GLU A 75 -10.61 10.05 9.71
N ARG A 76 -9.46 9.41 9.58
CA ARG A 76 -8.84 8.66 10.68
C ARG A 76 -8.14 9.62 11.65
N PRO A 77 -8.03 9.26 12.93
CA PRO A 77 -7.19 10.00 13.87
C PRO A 77 -5.75 10.15 13.35
N TYR A 78 -5.18 11.33 13.49
CA TYR A 78 -3.84 11.67 12.96
C TYR A 78 -2.76 10.63 13.34
N GLN A 79 -2.79 10.12 14.57
CA GLN A 79 -1.85 9.10 15.05
C GLN A 79 -1.87 7.78 14.25
N HIS A 80 -2.95 7.50 13.53
CA HIS A 80 -3.06 6.31 12.70
C HIS A 80 -2.62 6.55 11.26
N LEU A 81 -2.57 7.83 10.81
CA LEU A 81 -2.21 8.16 9.44
C LEU A 81 -0.73 7.92 9.14
N HIS A 82 0.14 8.04 10.13
CA HIS A 82 1.58 7.86 9.93
C HIS A 82 2.08 6.44 10.24
N THR A 83 1.23 5.58 10.77
CA THR A 83 1.61 4.21 11.17
C THR A 83 0.90 3.10 10.41
N SER A 84 -0.02 3.46 9.49
CA SER A 84 -0.81 2.48 8.73
C SER A 84 -1.04 2.99 7.31
N GLN A 85 -0.44 2.33 6.35
CA GLN A 85 -0.60 2.56 4.92
C GLN A 85 -1.30 1.37 4.28
N ASP A 86 -2.28 1.64 3.43
CA ASP A 86 -3.15 0.63 2.83
C ASP A 86 -2.90 0.45 1.33
N ALA A 87 -2.09 1.34 0.73
CA ALA A 87 -1.61 1.19 -0.64
C ALA A 87 -0.19 1.75 -0.81
N TRP A 88 0.57 1.11 -1.70
CA TRP A 88 1.95 1.46 -2.06
C TRP A 88 2.03 1.68 -3.56
N ILE A 89 2.45 2.88 -3.98
CA ILE A 89 2.51 3.29 -5.38
C ILE A 89 3.95 3.58 -5.76
N PHE A 90 4.44 2.93 -6.81
CA PHE A 90 5.83 3.00 -7.25
C PHE A 90 6.01 2.72 -8.74
N LEU A 91 7.17 3.02 -9.28
CA LEU A 91 7.59 2.53 -10.59
C LEU A 91 8.29 1.17 -10.46
N PRO A 92 8.06 0.22 -11.38
CA PRO A 92 8.79 -1.03 -11.47
C PRO A 92 10.31 -0.82 -11.54
N LYS A 93 11.02 -1.89 -11.14
CA LYS A 93 12.42 -1.95 -10.76
C LYS A 93 12.69 -1.27 -9.43
N LEU A 94 11.70 -1.32 -8.54
CA LEU A 94 11.91 -1.05 -7.11
C LEU A 94 12.79 -2.17 -6.52
N ILE A 95 14.05 -1.86 -6.28
CA ILE A 95 15.05 -2.82 -5.76
C ILE A 95 15.20 -2.59 -4.26
N LEU A 96 14.94 -3.62 -3.48
CA LEU A 96 15.08 -3.58 -2.03
C LEU A 96 16.42 -4.17 -1.58
N ASN A 97 17.15 -3.47 -0.72
CA ASN A 97 18.43 -3.93 -0.16
C ASN A 97 18.26 -4.98 0.95
N THR A 98 17.08 -5.05 1.54
CA THR A 98 16.70 -6.02 2.58
C THR A 98 15.44 -6.74 2.15
N SER A 99 15.39 -8.05 2.39
CA SER A 99 14.22 -8.86 2.03
C SER A 99 12.97 -8.43 2.79
N ALA A 100 11.85 -8.30 2.05
CA ALA A 100 10.52 -7.97 2.56
C ALA A 100 9.61 -9.21 2.62
N ASN A 101 10.12 -10.34 3.12
CA ASN A 101 9.42 -11.63 3.24
C ASN A 101 8.45 -11.67 4.43
N PHE A 102 7.54 -10.71 4.47
CA PHE A 102 6.42 -10.66 5.41
C PHE A 102 5.17 -10.18 4.67
N THR A 103 3.99 -10.58 5.19
CA THR A 103 2.71 -10.35 4.50
C THR A 103 2.05 -9.05 4.91
N LEU A 104 1.23 -8.49 4.02
CA LEU A 104 0.29 -7.43 4.37
C LEU A 104 -0.63 -7.89 5.52
N GLY A 105 -1.02 -6.97 6.39
CA GLY A 105 -1.88 -7.24 7.54
C GLY A 105 -1.16 -7.89 8.73
N THR A 106 0.15 -8.17 8.67
CA THR A 106 0.94 -8.49 9.85
C THR A 106 1.23 -7.21 10.64
N LYS A 107 1.17 -7.25 11.96
CA LYS A 107 1.38 -6.07 12.80
C LYS A 107 2.73 -5.40 12.48
N ALA A 108 2.71 -4.09 12.28
CA ALA A 108 3.86 -3.25 11.92
C ALA A 108 4.47 -3.52 10.51
N CYS A 109 3.79 -4.27 9.64
CA CYS A 109 4.26 -4.50 8.28
C CYS A 109 4.45 -3.19 7.49
N ASP A 110 3.54 -2.23 7.67
CA ASP A 110 3.59 -0.92 6.99
C ASP A 110 4.80 -0.10 7.42
N LEU A 111 5.10 -0.10 8.72
CA LEU A 111 6.28 0.59 9.25
C LEU A 111 7.58 -0.09 8.80
N ARG A 112 7.58 -1.42 8.69
CA ARG A 112 8.76 -2.18 8.28
C ARG A 112 9.05 -2.03 6.80
N ILE A 113 8.04 -2.11 5.93
CA ILE A 113 8.26 -1.89 4.49
C ILE A 113 8.69 -0.43 4.21
N SER A 114 8.15 0.55 4.95
CA SER A 114 8.60 1.94 4.88
C SER A 114 10.09 2.08 5.18
N SER A 115 10.59 1.39 6.24
CA SER A 115 12.03 1.37 6.55
C SER A 115 12.85 0.76 5.44
N ILE A 116 12.45 -0.41 4.94
CA ILE A 116 13.20 -1.12 3.89
C ILE A 116 13.30 -0.28 2.62
N ILE A 117 12.21 0.34 2.19
CA ILE A 117 12.19 1.22 1.02
C ILE A 117 13.16 2.39 1.21
N LYS A 118 13.10 3.05 2.36
CA LYS A 118 13.99 4.18 2.69
C LYS A 118 15.46 3.75 2.78
N GLU A 119 15.73 2.64 3.46
CA GLU A 119 17.07 2.03 3.59
C GLU A 119 17.64 1.58 2.22
N SER A 120 16.74 1.33 1.24
CA SER A 120 17.12 1.00 -0.14
C SER A 120 17.41 2.23 -1.01
N GLY A 121 17.35 3.44 -0.44
CA GLY A 121 17.72 4.68 -1.11
C GLY A 121 16.58 5.38 -1.85
N TYR A 122 15.34 4.95 -1.66
CA TYR A 122 14.17 5.64 -2.22
C TYR A 122 13.62 6.65 -1.23
N ASP A 123 13.15 7.77 -1.75
CA ASP A 123 12.29 8.67 -0.99
C ASP A 123 10.91 8.04 -0.79
N ILE A 124 10.27 8.39 0.31
CA ILE A 124 8.94 7.85 0.62
C ILE A 124 8.06 8.94 1.23
N LYS A 125 6.83 9.06 0.72
CA LYS A 125 5.83 10.04 1.18
C LYS A 125 4.45 9.41 1.36
N ASN A 126 3.64 10.04 2.21
CA ASN A 126 2.22 9.75 2.33
C ASN A 126 1.40 10.97 1.85
N PRO A 127 1.09 11.10 0.55
CA PRO A 127 0.36 12.24 -0.01
C PRO A 127 -1.14 12.19 0.32
N TYR A 128 -1.49 11.94 1.59
CA TYR A 128 -2.85 11.78 2.10
C TYR A 128 -3.76 12.95 1.77
N GLY A 129 -3.24 14.18 1.76
CA GLY A 129 -3.99 15.38 1.44
C GLY A 129 -4.34 15.52 -0.06
N LYS A 130 -3.74 14.73 -0.93
CA LYS A 130 -3.94 14.75 -2.39
C LYS A 130 -4.59 13.50 -2.94
N ILE A 131 -4.19 12.34 -2.43
CA ILE A 131 -4.66 11.04 -2.92
C ILE A 131 -5.66 10.47 -1.93
N ILE A 132 -6.82 10.10 -2.43
CA ILE A 132 -7.93 9.61 -1.62
C ILE A 132 -8.06 8.10 -1.76
N LEU A 133 -7.82 7.40 -0.68
CA LEU A 133 -8.13 5.98 -0.54
C LEU A 133 -9.30 5.82 0.42
N LYS A 134 -10.29 5.04 0.02
CA LYS A 134 -11.48 4.75 0.82
C LYS A 134 -11.45 3.28 1.22
N HIS A 135 -11.59 3.01 2.51
CA HIS A 135 -11.67 1.65 3.02
C HIS A 135 -13.12 1.27 3.24
N PHE A 136 -13.51 0.16 2.64
CA PHE A 136 -14.83 -0.42 2.81
C PHE A 136 -14.75 -1.63 3.75
N HIS A 137 -15.40 -1.55 4.91
CA HIS A 137 -15.44 -2.67 5.85
C HIS A 137 -16.28 -3.82 5.30
N LEU A 138 -15.63 -4.87 4.80
CA LEU A 138 -16.30 -6.09 4.36
C LEU A 138 -16.67 -7.02 5.52
N THR A 139 -15.98 -6.91 6.66
CA THR A 139 -16.21 -7.76 7.84
C THR A 139 -15.59 -7.14 9.09
N GLU A 140 -16.24 -7.32 10.24
CA GLU A 140 -15.69 -6.95 11.56
C GLU A 140 -14.64 -7.96 12.06
N TYR A 141 -14.54 -9.13 11.43
CA TYR A 141 -13.62 -10.18 11.86
C TYR A 141 -12.21 -9.93 11.32
N ARG A 142 -11.28 -9.68 12.23
CA ARG A 142 -9.84 -9.65 11.95
C ARG A 142 -9.22 -11.01 12.23
N THR A 143 -8.69 -11.67 11.21
CA THR A 143 -8.16 -13.05 11.29
C THR A 143 -6.63 -13.13 11.50
N TYR A 144 -5.96 -12.01 11.78
CA TYR A 144 -4.51 -12.04 11.95
C TYR A 144 -4.09 -12.12 13.43
N ASN A 145 -2.95 -12.77 13.64
CA ASN A 145 -2.36 -12.93 14.97
C ASN A 145 -1.73 -11.61 15.42
N HIS A 146 -2.36 -10.92 16.37
CA HIS A 146 -1.89 -9.65 16.93
C HIS A 146 -0.55 -9.74 17.70
N HIS A 147 -0.12 -10.96 18.06
CA HIS A 147 1.12 -11.17 18.81
C HIS A 147 2.36 -11.23 17.92
N VAL A 148 2.19 -11.48 16.63
CA VAL A 148 3.30 -11.50 15.68
C VAL A 148 3.54 -10.10 15.14
N VAL A 149 4.69 -9.54 15.45
CA VAL A 149 5.14 -8.21 14.95
C VAL A 149 6.28 -8.43 13.98
N VAL A 150 6.25 -7.75 12.82
CA VAL A 150 7.37 -7.81 11.87
C VAL A 150 8.62 -7.21 12.53
N PRO A 151 9.72 -7.96 12.64
CA PRO A 151 10.94 -7.49 13.30
C PRO A 151 11.71 -6.48 12.42
N GLY A 152 12.55 -5.67 13.06
CA GLY A 152 13.49 -4.75 12.43
C GLY A 152 13.15 -3.28 12.68
N SER A 153 13.82 -2.37 11.98
CA SER A 153 13.56 -0.93 12.05
C SER A 153 12.17 -0.59 11.51
N HIS A 154 11.55 0.42 12.11
CA HIS A 154 10.22 0.88 11.78
C HIS A 154 10.25 2.38 11.45
N HIS A 155 9.79 2.76 10.26
CA HIS A 155 9.73 4.14 9.83
C HIS A 155 8.28 4.61 9.70
N THR A 156 7.92 5.65 10.44
CA THR A 156 6.61 6.29 10.33
C THR A 156 6.55 7.18 9.08
N LEU A 157 5.37 7.26 8.49
CA LEU A 157 5.16 8.02 7.25
C LEU A 157 4.07 9.08 7.46
N PRO A 158 4.44 10.27 7.94
CA PRO A 158 3.47 11.33 8.23
C PRO A 158 2.72 11.76 6.96
N PRO A 159 1.42 12.11 7.08
CA PRO A 159 0.63 12.61 5.97
C PRO A 159 1.13 13.98 5.51
N VAL A 160 1.16 14.19 4.18
CA VAL A 160 1.51 15.47 3.56
C VAL A 160 0.44 15.91 2.55
N ASN A 161 0.43 17.21 2.22
CA ASN A 161 -0.53 17.82 1.29
C ASN A 161 0.05 18.04 -0.12
N GLU A 162 1.16 17.41 -0.45
CA GLU A 162 1.87 17.53 -1.72
C GLU A 162 2.25 16.15 -2.29
N LEU A 163 2.40 16.10 -3.61
CA LEU A 163 2.90 14.95 -4.36
C LEU A 163 4.42 14.96 -4.48
#